data_38d693245e4d2556fa501bf3fa81ef1d
#
_entry.id   38d693245e4d2556fa501bf3fa81ef1d
#
_cell.length_a   1.000
_cell.length_b   1.000
_cell.length_c   1.000
_cell.angle_alpha   90.00
_cell.angle_beta   90.00
_cell.angle_gamma   90.00
#
_symmetry.space_group_name_H-M   'P 1'
#
loop_
_entity.id
_entity.type
_entity.pdbx_description
1 polymer ?
#
loop_
_entity_poly.entity_id
_entity_poly.type
_entity_poly.pdbx_seq_one_letter_code
_entity_poly.pdbx_strand_id
1 'polypeptide(L)'
;MDFKKIAHAAVCRWNEKRHTDKTSDTHRTSLPEAAPAVREVASLKAASLESSLGDFLAERYEFRFNVLTEATEFRSKSDKGNGIFRPATERDLNAICLEAHRHGIDCWDRDVARMVYSADVREYHPFRQYFQRLPAWDGRDRLHGLATRVSDSPLWVQAFHRWMLGLAA
;
A
#
# COMPACT_ATOMS: atom_id res chain seq x y z
N MET A 1 7.97 -29.43 0.58
CA MET A 1 7.44 -28.94 -0.72
C MET A 1 7.55 -27.44 -0.74
N ASP A 2 8.32 -26.91 -1.68
CA ASP A 2 8.75 -25.51 -1.68
C ASP A 2 7.77 -24.65 -2.50
N PHE A 3 6.82 -24.00 -1.82
CA PHE A 3 5.76 -23.19 -2.45
C PHE A 3 6.30 -22.01 -3.27
N LYS A 4 7.52 -21.52 -2.98
CA LYS A 4 8.15 -20.44 -3.75
C LYS A 4 8.54 -20.86 -5.17
N LYS A 5 8.93 -22.14 -5.37
CA LYS A 5 9.27 -22.67 -6.70
C LYS A 5 8.03 -22.85 -7.59
N ILE A 6 6.87 -23.15 -6.99
CA ILE A 6 5.61 -23.34 -7.74
C ILE A 6 5.08 -22.00 -8.24
N ALA A 7 5.13 -20.94 -7.43
CA ALA A 7 4.70 -19.60 -7.82
C ALA A 7 5.58 -19.01 -8.95
N HIS A 8 6.91 -19.21 -8.88
CA HIS A 8 7.83 -18.72 -9.91
C HIS A 8 7.63 -19.42 -11.26
N ALA A 9 7.35 -20.72 -11.25
CA ALA A 9 7.07 -21.49 -12.47
C ALA A 9 5.74 -21.11 -13.15
N ALA A 10 4.73 -20.66 -12.38
CA ALA A 10 3.46 -20.22 -12.92
C ALA A 10 3.58 -18.86 -13.63
N VAL A 11 4.36 -17.92 -13.05
CA VAL A 11 4.61 -16.60 -13.63
C VAL A 11 5.45 -16.70 -14.91
N CYS A 12 6.46 -17.55 -14.96
CA CYS A 12 7.27 -17.79 -16.17
C CYS A 12 6.42 -18.37 -17.31
N ARG A 13 5.54 -19.33 -17.03
CA ARG A 13 4.67 -19.97 -18.02
C ARG A 13 3.60 -19.02 -18.60
N TRP A 14 3.19 -18.01 -17.80
CA TRP A 14 2.26 -16.97 -18.25
C TRP A 14 2.93 -15.94 -19.17
N ASN A 15 4.21 -15.63 -18.93
CA ASN A 15 5.00 -14.74 -19.80
C ASN A 15 5.39 -15.41 -21.14
N GLU A 16 5.68 -16.71 -21.17
CA GLU A 16 5.99 -17.43 -22.41
C GLU A 16 4.83 -17.48 -23.39
N LYS A 17 3.58 -17.60 -22.91
CA LYS A 17 2.39 -17.60 -23.78
C LYS A 17 2.12 -16.27 -24.46
N ARG A 18 2.71 -15.15 -24.03
CA ARG A 18 2.57 -13.85 -24.70
C ARG A 18 3.55 -13.61 -25.85
N HIS A 19 4.59 -14.41 -25.98
CA HIS A 19 5.64 -14.20 -26.99
C HIS A 19 5.48 -15.03 -28.27
N THR A 20 4.52 -15.97 -28.36
CA THR A 20 4.37 -16.85 -29.51
C THR A 20 3.31 -16.42 -30.53
N ASP A 21 2.61 -15.29 -30.33
CA ASP A 21 1.58 -14.81 -31.26
C ASP A 21 1.98 -13.48 -31.94
N LYS A 22 3.20 -13.39 -32.48
CA LYS A 22 3.60 -12.27 -33.34
C LYS A 22 4.37 -12.74 -34.55
N THR A 23 3.69 -13.34 -35.49
CA THR A 23 4.10 -13.31 -36.91
C THR A 23 2.86 -13.46 -37.79
N SER A 24 2.30 -12.34 -38.21
CA SER A 24 1.79 -12.12 -39.56
C SER A 24 1.30 -10.70 -39.75
N ASP A 25 1.95 -10.02 -40.65
CA ASP A 25 1.50 -9.02 -41.61
C ASP A 25 0.93 -7.66 -41.19
N THR A 26 1.86 -6.68 -41.30
CA THR A 26 1.75 -5.48 -42.15
C THR A 26 0.34 -5.07 -42.63
N HIS A 27 -0.34 -4.24 -41.82
CA HIS A 27 -1.02 -3.06 -42.30
C HIS A 27 -0.93 -1.98 -41.25
N ARG A 28 0.11 -1.16 -41.37
CA ARG A 28 0.30 0.07 -40.56
C ARG A 28 -0.69 1.09 -41.10
N THR A 29 -1.97 0.92 -40.76
CA THR A 29 -2.93 2.03 -40.87
C THR A 29 -2.57 3.01 -39.79
N SER A 30 -1.90 4.09 -40.18
CA SER A 30 -1.68 5.25 -39.36
C SER A 30 -3.06 5.75 -38.91
N LEU A 31 -3.40 5.51 -37.64
CA LEU A 31 -4.55 6.17 -37.03
C LEU A 31 -4.34 7.68 -37.19
N PRO A 32 -5.34 8.43 -37.66
CA PRO A 32 -5.20 9.88 -37.80
C PRO A 32 -4.85 10.49 -36.45
N GLU A 33 -3.76 11.22 -36.43
CA GLU A 33 -3.30 11.97 -35.26
C GLU A 33 -4.46 12.88 -34.81
N ALA A 34 -5.03 12.58 -33.63
CA ALA A 34 -6.17 13.31 -33.11
C ALA A 34 -5.82 14.79 -33.02
N ALA A 35 -6.67 15.64 -33.58
CA ALA A 35 -6.50 17.09 -33.62
C ALA A 35 -6.19 17.62 -32.19
N PRO A 36 -5.35 18.67 -32.06
CA PRO A 36 -4.90 19.19 -30.75
C PRO A 36 -6.07 19.53 -29.81
N ALA A 37 -7.18 20.02 -30.33
CA ALA A 37 -8.40 20.31 -29.55
C ALA A 37 -9.01 19.07 -28.87
N VAL A 38 -8.94 17.88 -29.50
CA VAL A 38 -9.46 16.63 -28.91
C VAL A 38 -8.56 16.15 -27.79
N ARG A 39 -7.25 16.33 -27.89
CA ARG A 39 -6.28 16.01 -26.83
C ARG A 39 -6.45 16.91 -25.62
N GLU A 40 -6.71 18.19 -25.84
CA GLU A 40 -6.91 19.18 -24.76
C GLU A 40 -8.20 18.89 -23.98
N VAL A 41 -9.31 18.61 -24.65
CA VAL A 41 -10.58 18.24 -24.01
C VAL A 41 -10.46 16.91 -23.24
N ALA A 42 -9.74 15.93 -23.79
CA ALA A 42 -9.49 14.65 -23.08
C ALA A 42 -8.63 14.85 -21.83
N SER A 43 -7.61 15.73 -21.89
CA SER A 43 -6.75 16.07 -20.76
C SER A 43 -7.53 16.78 -19.64
N LEU A 44 -8.39 17.73 -20.00
CA LEU A 44 -9.25 18.45 -19.04
C LEU A 44 -10.25 17.52 -18.36
N LYS A 45 -10.83 16.56 -19.09
CA LYS A 45 -11.72 15.54 -18.52
C LYS A 45 -10.99 14.59 -17.57
N ALA A 46 -9.77 14.17 -17.93
CA ALA A 46 -8.96 13.32 -17.07
C ALA A 46 -8.60 14.04 -15.76
N ALA A 47 -8.14 15.29 -15.82
CA ALA A 47 -7.82 16.09 -14.64
C ALA A 47 -9.06 16.33 -13.75
N SER A 48 -10.23 16.55 -14.35
CA SER A 48 -11.50 16.67 -13.62
C SER A 48 -11.90 15.38 -12.93
N LEU A 49 -11.70 14.23 -13.58
CA LEU A 49 -11.97 12.91 -12.98
C LEU A 49 -11.04 12.63 -11.82
N GLU A 50 -9.73 12.86 -11.98
CA GLU A 50 -8.74 12.66 -10.92
C GLU A 50 -9.05 13.49 -9.68
N SER A 51 -9.45 14.76 -9.87
CA SER A 51 -9.87 15.63 -8.77
C SER A 51 -11.13 15.10 -8.06
N SER A 52 -12.17 14.79 -8.83
CA SER A 52 -13.44 14.32 -8.26
C SER A 52 -13.32 12.97 -7.55
N LEU A 53 -12.55 12.05 -8.12
CA LEU A 53 -12.27 10.76 -7.51
C LEU A 53 -11.38 10.91 -6.28
N GLY A 54 -10.38 11.79 -6.31
CA GLY A 54 -9.51 12.10 -5.18
C GLY A 54 -10.29 12.65 -3.99
N ASP A 55 -11.15 13.62 -4.23
CA ASP A 55 -12.02 14.21 -3.20
C ASP A 55 -12.96 13.16 -2.58
N PHE A 56 -13.59 12.31 -3.42
CA PHE A 56 -14.44 11.22 -2.98
C PHE A 56 -13.68 10.22 -2.10
N LEU A 57 -12.48 9.81 -2.53
CA LEU A 57 -11.65 8.88 -1.75
C LEU A 57 -11.19 9.51 -0.44
N ALA A 58 -10.75 10.78 -0.47
CA ALA A 58 -10.30 11.51 0.72
C ALA A 58 -11.43 11.74 1.73
N GLU A 59 -12.67 11.93 1.28
CA GLU A 59 -13.83 12.09 2.17
C GLU A 59 -14.19 10.79 2.92
N ARG A 60 -14.16 9.65 2.22
CA ARG A 60 -14.74 8.38 2.70
C ARG A 60 -13.75 7.39 3.25
N TYR A 61 -12.52 7.45 2.79
CA TYR A 61 -11.48 6.46 3.10
C TYR A 61 -10.22 7.14 3.61
N GLU A 62 -9.45 6.40 4.35
CA GLU A 62 -8.11 6.76 4.74
C GLU A 62 -7.16 5.65 4.26
N PHE A 63 -6.15 6.03 3.49
CA PHE A 63 -5.15 5.13 2.93
C PHE A 63 -3.79 5.38 3.56
N ARG A 64 -2.98 4.32 3.66
CA ARG A 64 -1.58 4.39 4.06
C ARG A 64 -0.79 3.24 3.42
N PHE A 65 0.44 3.46 3.10
CA PHE A 65 1.35 2.44 2.61
C PHE A 65 2.18 1.89 3.77
N ASN A 66 1.99 0.62 4.12
CA ASN A 66 2.76 -0.03 5.18
C ASN A 66 4.09 -0.52 4.62
N VAL A 67 5.18 0.15 4.99
CA VAL A 67 6.53 -0.14 4.47
C VAL A 67 7.10 -1.49 4.91
N LEU A 68 6.54 -2.14 5.95
CA LEU A 68 6.99 -3.46 6.39
C LEU A 68 6.32 -4.60 5.62
N THR A 69 5.07 -4.42 5.25
CA THR A 69 4.29 -5.43 4.51
C THR A 69 4.27 -5.14 3.01
N GLU A 70 4.82 -3.98 2.59
CA GLU A 70 4.79 -3.49 1.22
C GLU A 70 3.37 -3.48 0.62
N ALA A 71 2.39 -3.16 1.46
CA ALA A 71 0.99 -3.17 1.09
C ALA A 71 0.31 -1.84 1.43
N THR A 72 -0.57 -1.38 0.53
CA THR A 72 -1.47 -0.28 0.85
C THR A 72 -2.59 -0.80 1.73
N GLU A 73 -2.74 -0.18 2.89
CA GLU A 73 -3.82 -0.44 3.83
C GLU A 73 -4.84 0.70 3.78
N PHE A 74 -6.09 0.37 4.02
CA PHE A 74 -7.15 1.36 4.09
C PHE A 74 -8.15 1.08 5.20
N ARG A 75 -8.89 2.11 5.57
CA ARG A 75 -10.08 2.02 6.41
C ARG A 75 -11.16 2.97 5.92
N SER A 76 -12.42 2.63 6.18
CA SER A 76 -13.54 3.55 5.96
C SER A 76 -13.63 4.57 7.10
N LYS A 77 -13.86 5.83 6.78
CA LYS A 77 -14.11 6.89 7.74
C LYS A 77 -15.52 6.84 8.33
N SER A 78 -16.46 6.12 7.66
CA SER A 78 -17.83 5.93 8.14
C SER A 78 -17.93 5.06 9.41
N ASP A 79 -16.91 4.23 9.68
CA ASP A 79 -16.87 3.34 10.85
C ASP A 79 -16.58 4.07 12.17
N LYS A 80 -17.12 5.30 12.35
CA LYS A 80 -17.11 6.11 13.58
C LYS A 80 -15.79 6.05 14.38
N GLY A 81 -14.66 6.14 13.67
CA GLY A 81 -13.33 6.21 14.29
C GLY A 81 -12.75 4.89 14.81
N ASN A 82 -13.45 3.77 14.68
CA ASN A 82 -13.00 2.46 15.14
C ASN A 82 -12.60 1.50 14.01
N GLY A 83 -12.55 1.97 12.77
CA GLY A 83 -12.15 1.19 11.62
C GLY A 83 -10.69 0.75 11.72
N ILE A 84 -10.45 -0.57 11.68
CA ILE A 84 -9.11 -1.14 11.64
C ILE A 84 -8.58 -1.02 10.20
N PHE A 85 -7.33 -0.58 10.05
CA PHE A 85 -6.65 -0.63 8.77
C PHE A 85 -6.47 -2.07 8.32
N ARG A 86 -6.82 -2.36 7.08
CA ARG A 86 -6.63 -3.67 6.45
C ARG A 86 -6.04 -3.51 5.05
N PRO A 87 -5.30 -4.49 4.54
CA PRO A 87 -4.76 -4.43 3.19
C PRO A 87 -5.86 -4.25 2.15
N ALA A 88 -5.61 -3.38 1.16
CA ALA A 88 -6.49 -3.18 0.03
C ALA A 88 -6.38 -4.37 -0.94
N THR A 89 -7.50 -4.98 -1.28
CA THR A 89 -7.60 -6.07 -2.24
C THR A 89 -8.29 -5.59 -3.52
N GLU A 90 -8.14 -6.33 -4.63
CA GLU A 90 -8.87 -6.03 -5.87
C GLU A 90 -10.40 -5.96 -5.66
N ARG A 91 -10.92 -6.82 -4.78
CA ARG A 91 -12.34 -6.80 -4.41
C ARG A 91 -12.74 -5.48 -3.75
N ASP A 92 -11.87 -4.93 -2.93
CA ASP A 92 -12.12 -3.64 -2.27
C ASP A 92 -12.09 -2.50 -3.28
N LEU A 93 -11.11 -2.50 -4.20
CA LEU A 93 -11.03 -1.50 -5.27
C LEU A 93 -12.28 -1.51 -6.15
N ASN A 94 -12.77 -2.70 -6.52
CA ASN A 94 -14.02 -2.84 -7.27
C ASN A 94 -15.22 -2.32 -6.49
N ALA A 95 -15.29 -2.57 -5.17
CA ALA A 95 -16.36 -2.07 -4.33
C ALA A 95 -16.34 -0.53 -4.23
N ILE A 96 -15.15 0.06 -4.09
CA ILE A 96 -14.93 1.51 -4.07
C ILE A 96 -15.33 2.14 -5.42
N CYS A 97 -14.95 1.50 -6.54
CA CYS A 97 -15.33 1.95 -7.88
C CYS A 97 -16.86 1.96 -8.06
N LEU A 98 -17.53 0.89 -7.66
CA LEU A 98 -19.01 0.82 -7.70
C LEU A 98 -19.67 1.87 -6.79
N GLU A 99 -19.05 2.18 -5.67
CA GLU A 99 -19.54 3.24 -4.77
C GLU A 99 -19.35 4.62 -5.41
N ALA A 100 -18.21 4.89 -6.03
CA ALA A 100 -17.96 6.13 -6.78
C ALA A 100 -18.98 6.33 -7.90
N HIS A 101 -19.33 5.26 -8.64
CA HIS A 101 -20.39 5.32 -9.66
C HIS A 101 -21.75 5.71 -9.08
N ARG A 102 -22.13 5.20 -7.90
CA ARG A 102 -23.38 5.59 -7.22
C ARG A 102 -23.40 7.08 -6.83
N HIS A 103 -22.22 7.69 -6.72
CA HIS A 103 -22.04 9.13 -6.48
C HIS A 103 -21.86 9.94 -7.78
N GLY A 104 -22.07 9.32 -8.93
CA GLY A 104 -22.00 10.00 -10.23
C GLY A 104 -20.59 10.22 -10.76
N ILE A 105 -19.58 9.53 -10.22
CA ILE A 105 -18.21 9.59 -10.68
C ILE A 105 -17.98 8.43 -11.66
N ASP A 106 -17.80 8.74 -12.94
CA ASP A 106 -17.56 7.75 -14.00
C ASP A 106 -16.07 7.39 -14.07
N CYS A 107 -15.66 6.45 -13.22
CA CYS A 107 -14.28 5.96 -13.10
C CYS A 107 -14.20 4.45 -13.35
N TRP A 108 -13.01 3.97 -13.69
CA TRP A 108 -12.71 2.55 -13.79
C TRP A 108 -11.96 2.06 -12.55
N ASP A 109 -12.02 0.75 -12.29
CA ASP A 109 -11.25 0.09 -11.22
C ASP A 109 -9.75 0.43 -11.28
N ARG A 110 -9.18 0.51 -12.50
CA ARG A 110 -7.78 0.93 -12.73
C ARG A 110 -7.50 2.36 -12.31
N ASP A 111 -8.47 3.26 -12.37
CA ASP A 111 -8.29 4.65 -11.95
C ASP A 111 -8.25 4.74 -10.42
N VAL A 112 -9.12 3.98 -9.75
CA VAL A 112 -9.08 3.78 -8.29
C VAL A 112 -7.75 3.13 -7.90
N ALA A 113 -7.33 2.06 -8.57
CA ALA A 113 -6.07 1.36 -8.29
C ALA A 113 -4.86 2.29 -8.45
N ARG A 114 -4.84 3.14 -9.50
CA ARG A 114 -3.76 4.10 -9.73
C ARG A 114 -3.62 5.09 -8.56
N MET A 115 -4.71 5.59 -8.02
CA MET A 115 -4.70 6.49 -6.87
C MET A 115 -4.28 5.78 -5.58
N VAL A 116 -4.86 4.60 -5.33
CA VAL A 116 -4.63 3.83 -4.09
C VAL A 116 -3.20 3.26 -4.01
N TYR A 117 -2.59 2.94 -5.14
CA TYR A 117 -1.22 2.40 -5.21
C TYR A 117 -0.19 3.44 -5.68
N SER A 118 -0.55 4.72 -5.73
CA SER A 118 0.40 5.77 -6.07
C SER A 118 1.38 6.05 -4.93
N ALA A 119 2.50 6.67 -5.27
CA ALA A 119 3.46 7.18 -4.29
C ALA A 119 2.93 8.34 -3.44
N ASP A 120 1.77 8.91 -3.79
CA ASP A 120 1.12 9.98 -3.02
C ASP A 120 0.45 9.46 -1.74
N VAL A 121 0.24 8.13 -1.65
CA VAL A 121 -0.28 7.50 -0.43
C VAL A 121 0.77 7.58 0.67
N ARG A 122 0.39 8.16 1.82
CA ARG A 122 1.28 8.38 2.96
C ARG A 122 1.92 7.09 3.45
N GLU A 123 3.23 7.07 3.54
CA GLU A 123 3.98 5.97 4.14
C GLU A 123 3.70 5.84 5.64
N TYR A 124 3.60 4.60 6.07
CA TYR A 124 3.38 4.21 7.44
C TYR A 124 4.39 3.16 7.87
N HIS A 125 5.15 3.48 8.89
CA HIS A 125 6.08 2.54 9.51
C HIS A 125 5.60 2.21 10.93
N PRO A 126 5.08 1.00 11.20
CA PRO A 126 4.48 0.64 12.48
C PRO A 126 5.38 0.89 13.68
N PHE A 127 6.63 0.43 13.61
CA PHE A 127 7.58 0.60 14.71
C PHE A 127 7.95 2.06 14.94
N ARG A 128 8.20 2.84 13.86
CA ARG A 128 8.49 4.28 14.01
C ARG A 128 7.33 4.99 14.71
N GLN A 129 6.10 4.71 14.30
CA GLN A 129 4.93 5.33 14.92
C GLN A 129 4.75 4.89 16.37
N TYR A 130 5.01 3.62 16.68
CA TYR A 130 4.98 3.11 18.04
C TYR A 130 6.00 3.84 18.93
N PHE A 131 7.26 3.90 18.52
CA PHE A 131 8.31 4.58 19.29
C PHE A 131 8.06 6.08 19.47
N GLN A 132 7.52 6.75 18.45
CA GLN A 132 7.16 8.16 18.54
C GLN A 132 6.02 8.46 19.53
N ARG A 133 5.18 7.48 19.80
CA ARG A 133 4.06 7.61 20.74
C ARG A 133 4.40 7.21 22.17
N LEU A 134 5.58 6.64 22.38
CA LEU A 134 6.00 6.32 23.73
C LEU A 134 6.15 7.62 24.55
N PRO A 135 5.72 7.58 25.83
CA PRO A 135 5.97 8.70 26.73
C PRO A 135 7.47 8.92 26.91
N ALA A 136 7.85 10.13 27.29
CA ALA A 136 9.24 10.42 27.64
C ALA A 136 9.75 9.45 28.72
N TRP A 137 11.03 9.04 28.62
CA TRP A 137 11.61 8.14 29.59
C TRP A 137 11.61 8.77 30.99
N ASP A 138 11.12 8.02 31.97
CA ASP A 138 10.99 8.44 33.36
C ASP A 138 12.29 8.25 34.21
N GLY A 139 13.40 7.88 33.56
CA GLY A 139 14.70 7.66 34.22
C GLY A 139 14.83 6.30 34.92
N ARG A 140 13.82 5.45 34.93
CA ARG A 140 13.88 4.16 35.62
C ARG A 140 14.47 3.07 34.73
N ASP A 141 15.51 2.40 35.21
CA ASP A 141 16.10 1.23 34.54
C ASP A 141 15.25 -0.01 34.78
N ARG A 142 14.25 -0.19 33.91
CA ARG A 142 13.38 -1.36 33.92
C ARG A 142 14.06 -2.61 33.40
N LEU A 143 15.07 -2.45 32.53
CA LEU A 143 15.81 -3.57 31.96
C LEU A 143 16.65 -4.25 33.04
N HIS A 144 17.32 -3.48 33.89
CA HIS A 144 18.04 -4.01 35.03
C HIS A 144 17.09 -4.78 35.96
N GLY A 145 15.96 -4.16 36.33
CA GLY A 145 14.95 -4.80 37.18
C GLY A 145 14.34 -6.06 36.57
N LEU A 146 14.24 -6.17 35.25
CA LEU A 146 13.77 -7.38 34.57
C LEU A 146 14.87 -8.46 34.55
N ALA A 147 16.11 -8.07 34.26
CA ALA A 147 17.24 -9.00 34.22
C ALA A 147 17.48 -9.68 35.58
N THR A 148 17.44 -8.91 36.67
CA THR A 148 17.69 -9.42 38.04
C THR A 148 16.60 -10.33 38.57
N ARG A 149 15.40 -10.37 37.95
CA ARG A 149 14.39 -11.39 38.25
C ARG A 149 14.81 -12.80 37.84
N VAL A 150 15.73 -12.92 36.90
CA VAL A 150 16.25 -14.23 36.44
C VAL A 150 17.54 -14.55 37.11
N SER A 151 18.49 -13.61 37.20
CA SER A 151 19.79 -13.82 37.87
C SER A 151 20.44 -12.45 38.19
N ASP A 152 21.06 -12.37 39.37
CA ASP A 152 21.84 -11.23 39.81
C ASP A 152 23.29 -11.23 39.27
N SER A 153 23.66 -12.23 38.46
CA SER A 153 24.99 -12.32 37.85
C SER A 153 25.26 -11.09 36.97
N PRO A 154 26.37 -10.36 37.22
CA PRO A 154 26.71 -9.17 36.41
C PRO A 154 26.87 -9.50 34.91
N LEU A 155 27.38 -10.69 34.60
CA LEU A 155 27.53 -11.15 33.23
C LEU A 155 26.16 -11.32 32.54
N TRP A 156 25.19 -11.91 33.25
CA TRP A 156 23.83 -12.06 32.77
C TRP A 156 23.17 -10.71 32.52
N VAL A 157 23.22 -9.82 33.48
CA VAL A 157 22.62 -8.46 33.36
C VAL A 157 23.19 -7.72 32.15
N GLN A 158 24.52 -7.76 31.98
CA GLN A 158 25.18 -7.12 30.83
C GLN A 158 24.78 -7.77 29.50
N ALA A 159 24.73 -9.10 29.44
CA ALA A 159 24.34 -9.82 28.23
C ALA A 159 22.86 -9.54 27.87
N PHE A 160 21.98 -9.50 28.87
CA PHE A 160 20.58 -9.18 28.69
C PHE A 160 20.37 -7.76 28.14
N HIS A 161 21.07 -6.76 28.68
CA HIS A 161 21.03 -5.40 28.15
C HIS A 161 21.46 -5.32 26.69
N ARG A 162 22.57 -5.98 26.33
CA ARG A 162 23.05 -6.03 24.93
C ARG A 162 22.04 -6.71 24.02
N TRP A 163 21.43 -7.80 24.47
CA TRP A 163 20.41 -8.51 23.70
C TRP A 163 19.18 -7.64 23.45
N MET A 164 18.69 -6.94 24.48
CA MET A 164 17.54 -6.03 24.35
C MET A 164 17.84 -4.85 23.42
N LEU A 165 19.05 -4.29 23.45
CA LEU A 165 19.45 -3.26 22.49
C LEU A 165 19.46 -3.77 21.05
N GLY A 166 19.91 -5.01 20.81
CA GLY A 166 19.87 -5.63 19.50
C GLY A 166 18.45 -5.91 18.96
N LEU A 167 17.44 -6.02 19.83
CA LEU A 167 16.04 -6.13 19.43
C LEU A 167 15.43 -4.79 18.98
N ALA A 168 16.01 -3.68 19.44
CA ALA A 168 15.49 -2.34 19.17
C ALA A 168 16.22 -1.63 17.99
N ALA A 169 17.35 -2.19 17.53
CA ALA A 169 18.16 -1.67 16.42
C ALA A 169 17.60 -2.09 15.05
#